data_8af2f682b8e19a1264626108ae282fe0
#
_entry.id   8af2f682b8e19a1264626108ae282fe0
#
_cell.length_a   1.000
_cell.length_b   1.000
_cell.length_c   1.000
_cell.angle_alpha   90.00
_cell.angle_beta   90.00
_cell.angle_gamma   90.00
#
_symmetry.space_group_name_H-M   'P 1'
#
loop_
_entity.id
_entity.type
_entity.pdbx_description
1 polymer ?
#
loop_
_entity_poly.entity_id
_entity_poly.type
_entity_poly.pdbx_seq_one_letter_code
_entity_poly.pdbx_strand_id
1 'polypeptide(L)'
;LRIHNYEDVLHMIDLLSVLSYLEVLNGQYTILSHRIDHYHAYDGTEGEEWIITMQNDYPVPRQLSCKQDCFYLMIGKNRTSLRIPVYEGELHYFYSNYRDYYYLKKEDMAIHKSVASFVDKEYRENAKASNCYTRKSGKFLPQYNSVMQPEFRKEYKDKISYFEMTDDFCTS
;
A
#
# COMPACT_ATOMS: atom_id res chain seq x y z
N LEU A 1 29.76 -38.83 19.01
CA LEU A 1 28.59 -38.94 18.08
C LEU A 1 27.24 -38.74 18.80
N ARG A 2 26.97 -39.41 19.94
CA ARG A 2 25.66 -39.27 20.66
C ARG A 2 25.46 -37.90 21.29
N ILE A 3 26.51 -37.26 21.80
CA ILE A 3 26.44 -35.92 22.43
C ILE A 3 26.17 -34.87 21.36
N HIS A 4 26.82 -34.94 20.21
CA HIS A 4 26.58 -34.04 19.09
C HIS A 4 25.11 -34.11 18.58
N ASN A 5 24.60 -35.30 18.39
CA ASN A 5 23.20 -35.47 17.96
C ASN A 5 22.19 -34.89 18.96
N TYR A 6 22.50 -34.96 20.26
CA TYR A 6 21.62 -34.39 21.29
C TYR A 6 21.64 -32.85 21.25
N GLU A 7 22.84 -32.25 21.12
CA GLU A 7 22.98 -30.81 20.97
C GLU A 7 22.33 -30.30 19.70
N ASP A 8 22.49 -31.00 18.58
CA ASP A 8 21.86 -30.66 17.30
C ASP A 8 20.31 -30.67 17.41
N VAL A 9 19.75 -31.66 18.11
CA VAL A 9 18.29 -31.73 18.33
C VAL A 9 17.81 -30.59 19.22
N LEU A 10 18.54 -30.22 20.28
CA LEU A 10 18.20 -29.06 21.12
C LEU A 10 18.23 -27.77 20.32
N HIS A 11 19.26 -27.55 19.51
CA HIS A 11 19.34 -26.37 18.65
C HIS A 11 18.27 -26.32 17.58
N MET A 12 17.81 -27.47 17.07
CA MET A 12 16.65 -27.54 16.18
C MET A 12 15.38 -27.06 16.87
N ILE A 13 15.17 -27.39 18.14
CA ILE A 13 14.01 -26.94 18.93
C ILE A 13 14.05 -25.41 19.07
N ASP A 14 15.22 -24.83 19.33
CA ASP A 14 15.39 -23.38 19.40
C ASP A 14 15.08 -22.68 18.05
N LEU A 15 15.43 -23.32 16.92
CA LEU A 15 15.11 -22.83 15.58
C LEU A 15 13.60 -22.83 15.28
N LEU A 16 12.82 -23.74 15.91
CA LEU A 16 11.36 -23.75 15.73
C LEU A 16 10.71 -22.44 16.17
N SER A 17 11.31 -21.74 17.13
CA SER A 17 10.83 -20.43 17.56
C SER A 17 10.83 -19.37 16.43
N VAL A 18 11.68 -19.56 15.41
CA VAL A 18 11.73 -18.67 14.22
C VAL A 18 10.45 -18.81 13.37
N LEU A 19 9.78 -19.95 13.42
CA LEU A 19 8.53 -20.16 12.68
C LEU A 19 7.42 -19.22 13.15
N SER A 20 7.48 -18.70 14.39
CA SER A 20 6.49 -17.73 14.88
C SER A 20 6.42 -16.44 14.06
N TYR A 21 7.50 -16.05 13.36
CA TYR A 21 7.44 -14.93 12.43
C TYR A 21 6.57 -15.24 11.21
N LEU A 22 6.63 -16.49 10.72
CA LEU A 22 5.78 -16.94 9.62
C LEU A 22 4.30 -16.92 10.03
N GLU A 23 4.00 -17.29 11.27
CA GLU A 23 2.63 -17.23 11.80
C GLU A 23 2.10 -15.79 11.75
N VAL A 24 2.87 -14.81 12.21
CA VAL A 24 2.50 -13.38 12.10
C VAL A 24 2.30 -12.97 10.64
N LEU A 25 3.21 -13.36 9.74
CA LEU A 25 3.12 -13.01 8.31
C LEU A 25 1.95 -13.71 7.61
N ASN A 26 1.50 -14.86 8.11
CA ASN A 26 0.33 -15.61 7.63
C ASN A 26 -0.99 -15.13 8.25
N GLY A 27 -0.97 -14.06 9.05
CA GLY A 27 -2.18 -13.47 9.60
C GLY A 27 -2.61 -14.05 10.95
N GLN A 28 -1.73 -14.76 11.66
CA GLN A 28 -2.00 -15.26 13.01
C GLN A 28 -1.76 -14.14 14.04
N TYR A 29 -2.70 -13.20 14.05
CA TYR A 29 -2.72 -12.05 14.97
C TYR A 29 -4.13 -11.48 15.11
N THR A 30 -4.35 -10.74 16.17
CA THR A 30 -5.57 -9.97 16.40
C THR A 30 -5.27 -8.48 16.29
N ILE A 31 -6.05 -7.73 15.52
CA ILE A 31 -5.93 -6.28 15.45
C ILE A 31 -6.42 -5.69 16.77
N LEU A 32 -5.56 -4.93 17.43
CA LEU A 32 -5.87 -4.27 18.69
C LEU A 32 -6.40 -2.85 18.48
N SER A 33 -5.78 -2.13 17.57
CA SER A 33 -6.12 -0.74 17.27
C SER A 33 -5.51 -0.32 15.94
N HIS A 34 -6.13 0.70 15.36
CA HIS A 34 -5.53 1.46 14.27
C HIS A 34 -5.74 2.96 14.52
N ARG A 35 -4.85 3.78 13.98
CA ARG A 35 -4.95 5.24 14.07
C ARG A 35 -4.13 5.89 12.96
N ILE A 36 -4.49 7.13 12.66
CA ILE A 36 -3.63 8.02 11.86
C ILE A 36 -2.78 8.83 12.84
N ASP A 37 -1.52 8.96 12.54
CA ASP A 37 -0.57 9.75 13.33
C ASP A 37 0.25 10.64 12.40
N HIS A 38 0.69 11.79 12.91
CA HIS A 38 1.58 12.68 12.19
C HIS A 38 3.02 12.34 12.56
N TYR A 39 3.89 12.31 11.57
CA TYR A 39 5.32 12.13 11.81
C TYR A 39 6.13 13.31 11.29
N HIS A 40 7.23 13.58 12.00
CA HIS A 40 8.28 14.49 11.58
C HIS A 40 9.54 13.67 11.40
N ALA A 41 10.00 13.50 10.16
CA ALA A 41 11.24 12.79 9.90
C ALA A 41 12.46 13.68 10.21
N TYR A 42 13.58 13.04 10.48
CA TYR A 42 14.83 13.74 10.84
C TYR A 42 15.37 14.65 9.72
N ASP A 43 14.99 14.40 8.47
CA ASP A 43 15.31 15.21 7.29
C ASP A 43 14.35 16.41 7.08
N GLY A 44 13.43 16.64 8.04
CA GLY A 44 12.45 17.72 7.99
C GLY A 44 11.20 17.40 7.18
N THR A 45 11.06 16.20 6.63
CA THR A 45 9.80 15.77 6.00
C THR A 45 8.74 15.49 7.07
N GLU A 46 7.54 15.97 6.79
CA GLU A 46 6.36 15.76 7.61
C GLU A 46 5.32 14.99 6.81
N GLY A 47 4.51 14.22 7.48
CA GLY A 47 3.44 13.48 6.83
C GLY A 47 2.54 12.79 7.81
N GLU A 48 1.56 12.10 7.27
CA GLU A 48 0.67 11.23 8.04
C GLU A 48 1.04 9.76 7.78
N GLU A 49 0.86 8.93 8.78
CA GLU A 49 0.97 7.49 8.66
C GLU A 49 -0.24 6.80 9.31
N TRP A 50 -0.72 5.76 8.68
CA TRP A 50 -1.69 4.86 9.27
C TRP A 50 -0.97 3.78 10.04
N ILE A 51 -1.20 3.73 11.35
CA ILE A 51 -0.56 2.78 12.26
C ILE A 51 -1.58 1.74 12.67
N ILE A 52 -1.26 0.47 12.40
CA ILE A 52 -2.03 -0.68 12.84
C ILE A 52 -1.22 -1.41 13.91
N THR A 53 -1.81 -1.63 15.07
CA THR A 53 -1.20 -2.42 16.16
C THR A 53 -1.93 -3.74 16.29
N MET A 54 -1.16 -4.81 16.29
CA MET A 54 -1.65 -6.19 16.31
C MET A 54 -1.05 -6.94 17.50
N GLN A 55 -1.84 -7.83 18.11
CA GLN A 55 -1.39 -8.81 19.09
C GLN A 55 -1.03 -10.09 18.34
N ASN A 56 0.21 -10.55 18.49
CA ASN A 56 0.64 -11.82 17.90
C ASN A 56 0.00 -12.98 18.68
N ASP A 57 -0.51 -13.99 18.00
CA ASP A 57 -1.03 -15.19 18.63
C ASP A 57 0.09 -16.02 19.26
N TYR A 58 1.29 -15.97 18.69
CA TYR A 58 2.50 -16.59 19.18
C TYR A 58 3.62 -15.58 19.40
N PRO A 59 4.34 -15.65 20.53
CA PRO A 59 5.44 -14.73 20.78
C PRO A 59 6.61 -15.02 19.84
N VAL A 60 7.20 -13.97 19.29
CA VAL A 60 8.43 -14.10 18.49
C VAL A 60 9.68 -13.98 19.36
N PRO A 61 10.80 -14.67 19.02
CA PRO A 61 11.99 -14.72 19.87
C PRO A 61 12.70 -13.38 20.02
N ARG A 62 12.73 -12.55 18.97
CA ARG A 62 13.36 -11.24 18.96
C ARG A 62 12.53 -10.25 18.15
N GLN A 63 12.73 -8.97 18.42
CA GLN A 63 12.15 -7.92 17.59
C GLN A 63 12.85 -7.90 16.23
N LEU A 64 12.05 -7.85 15.17
CA LEU A 64 12.49 -7.60 13.80
C LEU A 64 11.80 -6.36 13.25
N SER A 65 12.47 -5.65 12.36
CA SER A 65 11.87 -4.56 11.60
C SER A 65 12.24 -4.66 10.13
N CYS A 66 11.30 -4.29 9.28
CA CYS A 66 11.46 -4.23 7.83
C CYS A 66 10.88 -2.91 7.33
N LYS A 67 11.64 -2.18 6.53
CA LYS A 67 11.19 -0.96 5.86
C LYS A 67 11.17 -1.22 4.36
N GLN A 68 10.06 -0.91 3.75
CA GLN A 68 9.84 -0.91 2.30
C GLN A 68 9.31 0.46 1.87
N ASP A 69 9.18 0.69 0.57
CA ASP A 69 8.72 1.99 0.04
C ASP A 69 7.31 2.37 0.52
N CYS A 70 6.46 1.37 0.78
CA CYS A 70 5.05 1.57 1.13
C CYS A 70 4.72 1.30 2.59
N PHE A 71 5.64 0.75 3.38
CA PHE A 71 5.34 0.44 4.78
C PHE A 71 6.60 0.26 5.63
N TYR A 72 6.42 0.41 6.94
CA TYR A 72 7.36 -0.01 7.96
C TYR A 72 6.67 -1.04 8.87
N LEU A 73 7.22 -2.24 8.92
CA LEU A 73 6.74 -3.33 9.75
C LEU A 73 7.71 -3.55 10.90
N MET A 74 7.22 -3.59 12.14
CA MET A 74 7.97 -3.93 13.34
C MET A 74 7.26 -5.09 14.04
N ILE A 75 7.88 -6.27 14.04
CA ILE A 75 7.40 -7.45 14.75
C ILE A 75 8.12 -7.52 16.09
N GLY A 76 7.43 -7.16 17.16
CA GLY A 76 7.93 -7.29 18.54
C GLY A 76 7.48 -8.60 19.15
N LYS A 77 7.98 -8.93 20.36
CA LYS A 77 7.76 -10.21 21.01
C LYS A 77 6.29 -10.66 21.01
N ASN A 78 5.41 -9.79 21.44
CA ASN A 78 3.98 -10.10 21.56
C ASN A 78 3.10 -9.19 20.71
N ARG A 79 3.66 -8.12 20.16
CA ARG A 79 2.91 -7.13 19.38
C ARG A 79 3.65 -6.77 18.11
N THR A 80 2.90 -6.64 17.04
CA THR A 80 3.37 -6.19 15.75
C THR A 80 2.75 -4.82 15.46
N SER A 81 3.55 -3.92 14.88
CA SER A 81 3.10 -2.61 14.42
C SER A 81 3.40 -2.49 12.93
N LEU A 82 2.39 -2.17 12.16
CA LEU A 82 2.49 -1.84 10.74
C LEU A 82 2.20 -0.35 10.57
N ARG A 83 3.11 0.38 9.93
CA ARG A 83 2.98 1.79 9.62
C ARG A 83 2.99 1.98 8.13
N ILE A 84 1.98 2.64 7.60
CA ILE A 84 1.77 2.86 6.17
C ILE A 84 1.70 4.37 5.95
N PRO A 85 2.63 4.97 5.17
CA PRO A 85 2.58 6.40 4.90
C PRO A 85 1.34 6.73 4.07
N VAL A 86 0.62 7.76 4.48
CA VAL A 86 -0.51 8.31 3.73
C VAL A 86 0.05 9.24 2.67
N TYR A 87 -0.35 9.03 1.42
CA TYR A 87 -0.06 9.96 0.34
C TYR A 87 -1.19 10.99 0.23
N GLU A 88 -0.88 12.25 0.40
CA GLU A 88 -1.81 13.35 0.17
C GLU A 88 -1.40 14.09 -1.11
N GLY A 89 -2.32 14.17 -2.06
CA GLY A 89 -2.06 14.81 -3.34
C GLY A 89 -2.98 14.33 -4.44
N GLU A 90 -2.56 14.57 -5.69
CA GLU A 90 -3.29 14.18 -6.88
C GLU A 90 -2.73 12.88 -7.46
N LEU A 91 -3.61 11.94 -7.80
CA LEU A 91 -3.31 10.67 -8.44
C LEU A 91 -4.19 10.45 -9.66
N HIS A 92 -3.75 9.56 -10.54
CA HIS A 92 -4.40 9.22 -11.80
C HIS A 92 -5.15 7.90 -11.70
N TYR A 93 -6.41 7.89 -12.14
CA TYR A 93 -7.17 6.69 -12.43
C TYR A 93 -7.11 6.40 -13.93
N PHE A 94 -6.43 5.33 -14.33
CA PHE A 94 -6.24 4.95 -15.73
C PHE A 94 -7.37 4.02 -16.22
N TYR A 95 -8.00 4.39 -17.33
CA TYR A 95 -9.01 3.57 -17.98
C TYR A 95 -8.39 2.50 -18.87
N SER A 96 -8.84 1.26 -18.74
CA SER A 96 -8.36 0.14 -19.55
C SER A 96 -8.83 0.21 -21.01
N ASN A 97 -10.04 0.75 -21.23
CA ASN A 97 -10.69 0.89 -22.54
C ASN A 97 -10.35 2.22 -23.25
N TYR A 98 -9.08 2.61 -23.25
CA TYR A 98 -8.61 3.90 -23.78
C TYR A 98 -9.07 4.20 -25.21
N ARG A 99 -9.44 3.20 -26.01
CA ARG A 99 -9.93 3.36 -27.39
C ARG A 99 -11.28 4.10 -27.45
N ASP A 100 -12.02 4.12 -26.37
CA ASP A 100 -13.32 4.78 -26.27
C ASP A 100 -13.22 6.21 -25.77
N TYR A 101 -11.98 6.70 -25.57
CA TYR A 101 -11.71 8.01 -25.01
C TYR A 101 -10.93 8.91 -25.96
N TYR A 102 -11.10 10.22 -25.77
CA TYR A 102 -10.19 11.26 -26.22
C TYR A 102 -9.43 11.81 -25.03
N TYR A 103 -8.17 12.19 -25.27
CA TYR A 103 -7.37 12.96 -24.33
C TYR A 103 -7.52 14.45 -24.63
N LEU A 104 -7.82 15.24 -23.60
CA LEU A 104 -7.98 16.69 -23.68
C LEU A 104 -6.68 17.34 -23.24
N LYS A 105 -5.99 18.02 -24.18
CA LYS A 105 -4.65 18.57 -23.95
C LYS A 105 -4.61 19.71 -22.93
N LYS A 106 -5.67 20.51 -22.84
CA LYS A 106 -5.75 21.63 -21.91
C LYS A 106 -6.08 21.21 -20.50
N GLU A 107 -7.02 20.30 -20.39
CA GLU A 107 -7.54 19.79 -19.13
C GLU A 107 -6.66 18.67 -18.55
N ASP A 108 -5.74 18.13 -19.36
CA ASP A 108 -4.87 17.02 -19.00
C ASP A 108 -5.63 15.82 -18.40
N MET A 109 -6.67 15.37 -19.12
CA MET A 109 -7.52 14.25 -18.72
C MET A 109 -8.20 13.59 -19.90
N ALA A 110 -8.68 12.37 -19.69
CA ALA A 110 -9.45 11.64 -20.69
C ALA A 110 -10.96 11.90 -20.53
N ILE A 111 -11.65 11.99 -21.67
CA ILE A 111 -13.11 12.07 -21.74
C ILE A 111 -13.65 11.01 -22.68
N HIS A 112 -14.76 10.37 -22.31
CA HIS A 112 -15.40 9.38 -23.17
C HIS A 112 -15.90 10.00 -24.46
N LYS A 113 -15.73 9.32 -25.60
CA LYS A 113 -16.05 9.81 -26.95
C LYS A 113 -17.51 10.25 -27.11
N SER A 114 -18.44 9.60 -26.39
CA SER A 114 -19.87 9.96 -26.44
C SER A 114 -20.15 11.37 -25.91
N VAL A 115 -19.33 11.86 -24.97
CA VAL A 115 -19.49 13.19 -24.35
C VAL A 115 -18.61 14.22 -25.05
N ALA A 116 -17.54 13.78 -25.70
CA ALA A 116 -16.54 14.63 -26.34
C ALA A 116 -16.99 15.24 -27.69
N SER A 117 -18.22 14.98 -28.14
CA SER A 117 -18.76 15.52 -29.41
C SER A 117 -18.78 17.04 -29.45
N PHE A 118 -18.86 17.69 -28.28
CA PHE A 118 -18.88 19.15 -28.13
C PHE A 118 -17.53 19.83 -28.04
N VAL A 119 -16.43 19.02 -27.98
CA VAL A 119 -15.07 19.55 -27.93
C VAL A 119 -14.50 19.64 -29.34
N ASP A 120 -13.94 20.80 -29.70
CA ASP A 120 -13.31 21.02 -31.00
C ASP A 120 -12.15 20.04 -31.23
N LYS A 121 -11.97 19.62 -32.48
CA LYS A 121 -10.97 18.60 -32.87
C LYS A 121 -9.53 19.02 -32.54
N GLU A 122 -9.23 20.31 -32.51
CA GLU A 122 -7.90 20.84 -32.21
C GLU A 122 -7.47 20.64 -30.73
N TYR A 123 -8.45 20.54 -29.81
CA TYR A 123 -8.21 20.41 -28.37
C TYR A 123 -8.26 18.96 -27.88
N ARG A 124 -8.56 18.00 -28.75
CA ARG A 124 -8.65 16.59 -28.40
C ARG A 124 -7.83 15.71 -29.34
N GLU A 125 -7.29 14.64 -28.80
CA GLU A 125 -6.65 13.57 -29.56
C GLU A 125 -7.13 12.20 -29.10
N ASN A 126 -6.93 11.16 -29.92
CA ASN A 126 -7.25 9.80 -29.47
C ASN A 126 -6.41 9.45 -28.25
N ALA A 127 -7.06 9.00 -27.18
CA ALA A 127 -6.35 8.59 -25.98
C ALA A 127 -5.47 7.35 -26.26
N LYS A 128 -4.37 7.28 -25.53
CA LYS A 128 -3.45 6.15 -25.46
C LYS A 128 -3.54 5.57 -24.05
N ALA A 129 -3.08 4.35 -23.87
CA ALA A 129 -3.09 3.73 -22.54
C ALA A 129 -2.39 4.57 -21.46
N SER A 130 -1.34 5.33 -21.85
CA SER A 130 -0.57 6.17 -20.92
C SER A 130 -1.17 7.53 -20.60
N ASN A 131 -2.13 8.04 -21.40
CA ASN A 131 -2.79 9.33 -21.17
C ASN A 131 -4.32 9.23 -21.04
N CYS A 132 -4.84 8.00 -20.92
CA CYS A 132 -6.26 7.79 -20.70
C CYS A 132 -6.57 7.71 -19.21
N TYR A 133 -6.59 8.85 -18.55
CA TYR A 133 -6.82 8.93 -17.11
C TYR A 133 -7.72 10.11 -16.72
N THR A 134 -8.26 10.01 -15.53
CA THR A 134 -8.82 11.14 -14.77
C THR A 134 -7.98 11.35 -13.53
N ARG A 135 -7.98 12.58 -13.02
CA ARG A 135 -7.23 12.99 -11.84
C ARG A 135 -8.15 13.02 -10.62
N LYS A 136 -7.61 12.64 -9.49
CA LYS A 136 -8.31 12.73 -8.20
C LYS A 136 -7.32 13.19 -7.13
N SER A 137 -7.69 14.26 -6.43
CA SER A 137 -6.99 14.76 -5.25
C SER A 137 -7.62 14.21 -3.99
N GLY A 138 -6.80 13.81 -3.02
CA GLY A 138 -7.26 13.24 -1.78
C GLY A 138 -6.14 12.62 -0.96
N LYS A 139 -6.53 11.80 0.01
CA LYS A 139 -5.62 10.97 0.81
C LYS A 139 -5.71 9.53 0.34
N PHE A 140 -4.57 8.90 0.16
CA PHE A 140 -4.46 7.57 -0.42
C PHE A 140 -3.49 6.70 0.36
N LEU A 141 -3.76 5.39 0.37
CA LEU A 141 -2.86 4.38 0.93
C LEU A 141 -2.23 3.56 -0.19
N PRO A 142 -0.92 3.30 -0.13
CA PRO A 142 -0.24 2.49 -1.14
C PRO A 142 -0.58 1.01 -1.01
N GLN A 143 -0.57 0.30 -2.14
CA GLN A 143 -0.70 -1.16 -2.22
C GLN A 143 0.21 -1.73 -3.31
N TYR A 144 0.84 -2.88 -3.04
CA TYR A 144 1.65 -3.59 -4.04
C TYR A 144 0.82 -4.44 -4.99
N ASN A 145 -0.24 -5.04 -4.46
CA ASN A 145 -1.19 -5.82 -5.23
C ASN A 145 -2.51 -5.04 -5.30
N SER A 146 -3.19 -5.15 -6.43
CA SER A 146 -4.50 -4.50 -6.63
C SER A 146 -5.59 -5.21 -5.83
N VAL A 147 -5.59 -5.02 -4.52
CA VAL A 147 -6.57 -5.61 -3.59
C VAL A 147 -7.79 -4.73 -3.46
N MET A 148 -7.57 -3.42 -3.35
CA MET A 148 -8.63 -2.42 -3.20
C MET A 148 -8.86 -1.67 -4.51
N GLN A 149 -10.13 -1.37 -4.79
CA GLN A 149 -10.57 -0.62 -5.97
C GLN A 149 -11.39 0.60 -5.54
N PRO A 150 -11.37 1.72 -6.30
CA PRO A 150 -10.62 1.96 -7.52
C PRO A 150 -9.11 2.13 -7.27
N GLU A 151 -8.31 1.74 -8.26
CA GLU A 151 -6.85 1.78 -8.22
C GLU A 151 -6.32 3.07 -8.85
N PHE A 152 -5.50 3.81 -8.12
CA PHE A 152 -4.86 5.04 -8.57
C PHE A 152 -3.35 4.85 -8.67
N ARG A 153 -2.68 5.66 -9.51
CA ARG A 153 -1.22 5.63 -9.68
C ARG A 153 -0.68 7.05 -9.91
N LYS A 154 0.58 7.27 -9.57
CA LYS A 154 1.29 8.52 -9.91
C LYS A 154 1.56 8.57 -11.40
N GLU A 155 2.10 7.48 -11.94
CA GLU A 155 2.47 7.35 -13.34
C GLU A 155 1.90 6.05 -13.93
N TYR A 156 1.74 6.04 -15.25
CA TYR A 156 1.31 4.84 -15.97
C TYR A 156 2.29 3.68 -15.77
N LYS A 157 1.81 2.52 -15.31
CA LYS A 157 2.61 1.32 -15.01
C LYS A 157 3.50 1.39 -13.77
N ASP A 158 3.31 2.33 -12.88
CA ASP A 158 3.95 2.25 -11.58
C ASP A 158 3.65 0.92 -10.89
N LYS A 159 4.66 0.38 -10.21
CA LYS A 159 4.53 -0.88 -9.45
C LYS A 159 3.64 -0.74 -8.23
N ILE A 160 3.70 0.44 -7.62
CA ILE A 160 2.88 0.77 -6.45
C ILE A 160 1.62 1.45 -6.96
N SER A 161 0.50 0.90 -6.62
CA SER A 161 -0.79 1.54 -6.79
C SER A 161 -1.32 2.05 -5.44
N TYR A 162 -2.39 2.80 -5.50
CA TYR A 162 -2.98 3.46 -4.34
C TYR A 162 -4.48 3.27 -4.38
N PHE A 163 -5.10 3.23 -3.21
CA PHE A 163 -6.55 3.32 -3.07
C PHE A 163 -6.91 4.50 -2.17
N GLU A 164 -8.09 5.07 -2.41
CA GLU A 164 -8.54 6.24 -1.66
C GLU A 164 -8.87 5.88 -0.21
N MET A 165 -8.43 6.71 0.69
CA MET A 165 -8.75 6.63 2.10
C MET A 165 -10.06 7.37 2.34
N THR A 166 -11.16 6.62 2.50
CA THR A 166 -12.49 7.17 2.79
C THR A 166 -12.72 7.24 4.31
N ASP A 167 -13.64 8.08 4.76
CA ASP A 167 -13.98 8.22 6.19
C ASP A 167 -14.46 6.90 6.80
N ASP A 168 -15.16 6.06 6.03
CA ASP A 168 -15.63 4.73 6.47
C ASP A 168 -14.46 3.78 6.79
N PHE A 169 -13.32 3.96 6.11
CA PHE A 169 -12.13 3.16 6.34
C PHE A 169 -11.44 3.47 7.68
N CYS A 170 -11.62 4.69 8.18
CA CYS A 170 -11.05 5.13 9.45
C CYS A 170 -11.88 4.72 10.67
N THR A 171 -13.13 4.32 10.47
CA THR A 171 -14.11 4.02 11.53
C THR A 171 -14.40 2.53 11.70
N SER A 172 -13.87 1.67 10.82
CA SER A 172 -14.02 0.20 10.86
C SER A 172 -12.88 -0.46 11.61
#